data_ff73653b473d07f7016b375dbf71fbd2
#
_entry.id   ff73653b473d07f7016b375dbf71fbd2
#
_cell.length_a   1.000
_cell.length_b   1.000
_cell.length_c   1.000
_cell.angle_alpha   90.00
_cell.angle_beta   90.00
_cell.angle_gamma   90.00
#
_symmetry.space_group_name_H-M   'P 1'
#
loop_
_entity.id
_entity.type
_entity.pdbx_description
1 polymer ?
#
loop_
_entity_poly.entity_id
_entity_poly.type
_entity_poly.pdbx_seq_one_letter_code
_entity_poly.pdbx_strand_id
1 'polypeptide(L)'
;MSLVILNWNGREFLDTCLDSLERLDYPEDQLELVLCDNGSMDGSVEHVRTRHPKFRIVALDRNHGFAEGNNVGAKKAAGEWVGFLNNDMEVPADWLERLLTPLDTRPDLACLASRIVSWDGGTIDFIGGGLNFQGHGLQLDHDAPSSPQDVARPLLFACGGAMLVRRRLFLDVGGFDPAYFAFFEDVDLGWRLNLLGHDVWYEPAATVRHRHHGTARRIPPHQLRVLSERNALYTIIKNYDDANLALVLPAALMLLNEKALLMAGVDPARFRVDGAPAPATPPPQPRTGRPDALARVRQRGLAGAGQAALRRAHRAAAALTNTPEPVVTPAAPGGGMPDTALSLLVAISETAHGMDALMQKRAWVQSRRRRSDAEVLGLGGVLLEDPTFGHAGYLDFQHWLARVAGIDAAFESVKL
;
A
#
# COMPACT_ATOMS: atom_id res chain seq x y z
N MET A 1 -14.05 -21.94 -4.08
CA MET A 1 -12.97 -21.07 -3.56
C MET A 1 -11.66 -21.46 -4.20
N SER A 2 -10.83 -20.48 -4.64
CA SER A 2 -9.44 -20.76 -5.06
C SER A 2 -8.50 -19.89 -4.26
N LEU A 3 -7.46 -20.46 -3.67
CA LEU A 3 -6.38 -19.72 -3.00
C LEU A 3 -5.13 -19.74 -3.87
N VAL A 4 -4.63 -18.58 -4.21
CA VAL A 4 -3.42 -18.37 -5.02
C VAL A 4 -2.28 -17.92 -4.12
N ILE A 5 -1.22 -18.69 -4.12
CA ILE A 5 0.02 -18.39 -3.40
C ILE A 5 1.07 -18.09 -4.45
N LEU A 6 1.55 -16.84 -4.48
CA LEU A 6 2.63 -16.44 -5.35
C LEU A 6 3.97 -16.76 -4.70
N ASN A 7 4.83 -17.44 -5.42
CA ASN A 7 6.18 -17.77 -4.96
C ASN A 7 7.26 -17.31 -5.94
N TRP A 8 8.31 -16.69 -5.42
CA TRP A 8 9.55 -16.42 -6.15
C TRP A 8 10.76 -16.64 -5.25
N ASN A 9 11.48 -17.75 -5.46
CA ASN A 9 12.63 -18.14 -4.68
C ASN A 9 12.38 -18.14 -3.16
N GLY A 10 11.18 -18.52 -2.73
CA GLY A 10 10.75 -18.49 -1.32
C GLY A 10 10.61 -19.88 -0.70
N ARG A 11 11.36 -20.87 -1.16
CA ARG A 11 11.29 -22.27 -0.70
C ARG A 11 11.29 -22.41 0.82
N GLU A 12 12.07 -21.58 1.50
CA GLU A 12 12.23 -21.61 2.97
C GLU A 12 10.94 -21.28 3.74
N PHE A 13 9.97 -20.62 3.10
CA PHE A 13 8.69 -20.22 3.73
C PHE A 13 7.55 -21.16 3.39
N LEU A 14 7.67 -21.92 2.27
CA LEU A 14 6.55 -22.64 1.68
C LEU A 14 5.94 -23.66 2.64
N ASP A 15 6.72 -24.50 3.33
CA ASP A 15 6.15 -25.55 4.17
C ASP A 15 5.20 -24.99 5.23
N THR A 16 5.58 -23.91 5.90
CA THR A 16 4.72 -23.31 6.94
C THR A 16 3.42 -22.77 6.34
N CYS A 17 3.51 -22.05 5.22
CA CYS A 17 2.36 -21.49 4.54
C CYS A 17 1.43 -22.59 4.00
N LEU A 18 1.98 -23.50 3.21
CA LEU A 18 1.20 -24.53 2.53
C LEU A 18 0.60 -25.55 3.50
N ASP A 19 1.35 -26.00 4.52
CA ASP A 19 0.81 -26.86 5.58
C ASP A 19 -0.37 -26.18 6.31
N SER A 20 -0.34 -24.84 6.52
CA SER A 20 -1.46 -24.13 7.14
C SER A 20 -2.71 -24.15 6.27
N LEU A 21 -2.56 -24.04 4.96
CA LEU A 21 -3.65 -24.08 3.99
C LEU A 21 -4.23 -25.51 3.80
N GLU A 22 -3.40 -26.54 3.90
CA GLU A 22 -3.86 -27.93 3.87
C GLU A 22 -4.66 -28.35 5.12
N ARG A 23 -4.56 -27.57 6.21
CA ARG A 23 -5.30 -27.78 7.48
C ARG A 23 -6.55 -26.92 7.61
N LEU A 24 -6.96 -26.18 6.58
CA LEU A 24 -8.16 -25.37 6.62
C LEU A 24 -9.42 -26.21 6.83
N ASP A 25 -10.28 -25.76 7.76
CA ASP A 25 -11.63 -26.29 7.97
C ASP A 25 -12.56 -25.76 6.86
N TYR A 26 -12.36 -26.28 5.64
CA TYR A 26 -13.15 -25.93 4.48
C TYR A 26 -13.35 -27.19 3.61
N PRO A 27 -14.53 -27.42 2.99
CA PRO A 27 -14.78 -28.60 2.18
C PRO A 27 -13.73 -28.77 1.06
N GLU A 28 -13.01 -29.90 1.06
CA GLU A 28 -11.91 -30.14 0.12
C GLU A 28 -12.36 -30.08 -1.34
N ASP A 29 -13.57 -30.54 -1.64
CA ASP A 29 -14.17 -30.50 -2.98
C ASP A 29 -14.55 -29.09 -3.44
N GLN A 30 -14.57 -28.12 -2.54
CA GLN A 30 -14.85 -26.70 -2.80
C GLN A 30 -13.63 -25.80 -2.70
N LEU A 31 -12.45 -26.35 -2.39
CA LEU A 31 -11.21 -25.61 -2.22
C LEU A 31 -10.17 -26.00 -3.25
N GLU A 32 -9.76 -25.05 -4.07
CA GLU A 32 -8.64 -25.17 -4.99
C GLU A 32 -7.42 -24.44 -4.42
N LEU A 33 -6.30 -25.15 -4.27
CA LEU A 33 -5.02 -24.59 -3.84
C LEU A 33 -4.10 -24.46 -5.06
N VAL A 34 -3.63 -23.23 -5.34
CA VAL A 34 -2.80 -22.92 -6.51
C VAL A 34 -1.49 -22.28 -6.05
N LEU A 35 -0.38 -22.94 -6.32
CA LEU A 35 0.94 -22.30 -6.26
C LEU A 35 1.23 -21.67 -7.61
N CYS A 36 1.32 -20.35 -7.69
CA CYS A 36 1.82 -19.64 -8.85
C CYS A 36 3.31 -19.38 -8.65
N ASP A 37 4.16 -20.19 -9.25
CA ASP A 37 5.62 -20.03 -9.17
C ASP A 37 6.11 -19.04 -10.22
N ASN A 38 6.68 -17.95 -9.77
CA ASN A 38 7.07 -16.78 -10.58
C ASN A 38 8.53 -16.93 -11.12
N GLY A 39 8.85 -18.11 -11.65
CA GLY A 39 10.17 -18.40 -12.22
C GLY A 39 11.25 -18.62 -11.16
N SER A 40 10.96 -19.39 -10.12
CA SER A 40 11.95 -19.73 -9.08
C SER A 40 13.05 -20.66 -9.60
N MET A 41 14.26 -20.47 -9.05
CA MET A 41 15.44 -21.29 -9.33
C MET A 41 15.99 -22.02 -8.09
N ASP A 42 15.28 -21.93 -6.96
CA ASP A 42 15.70 -22.47 -5.65
C ASP A 42 15.16 -23.89 -5.38
N GLY A 43 14.53 -24.52 -6.38
CA GLY A 43 13.91 -25.84 -6.26
C GLY A 43 12.51 -25.82 -5.65
N SER A 44 11.88 -24.66 -5.49
CA SER A 44 10.52 -24.51 -4.95
C SER A 44 9.50 -25.38 -5.65
N VAL A 45 9.50 -25.42 -7.00
CA VAL A 45 8.51 -26.17 -7.79
C VAL A 45 8.59 -27.67 -7.50
N GLU A 46 9.79 -28.25 -7.51
CA GLU A 46 9.97 -29.68 -7.25
C GLU A 46 9.66 -30.05 -5.80
N HIS A 47 10.02 -29.16 -4.88
CA HIS A 47 9.70 -29.31 -3.47
C HIS A 47 8.18 -29.39 -3.26
N VAL A 48 7.40 -28.43 -3.81
CA VAL A 48 5.94 -28.42 -3.67
C VAL A 48 5.30 -29.63 -4.37
N ARG A 49 5.79 -29.99 -5.56
CA ARG A 49 5.27 -31.18 -6.26
C ARG A 49 5.38 -32.44 -5.42
N THR A 50 6.47 -32.58 -4.67
CA THR A 50 6.75 -33.77 -3.86
C THR A 50 6.07 -33.71 -2.48
N ARG A 51 6.13 -32.55 -1.81
CA ARG A 51 5.73 -32.41 -0.40
C ARG A 51 4.28 -31.98 -0.23
N HIS A 52 3.73 -31.21 -1.18
CA HIS A 52 2.39 -30.65 -1.17
C HIS A 52 1.59 -31.00 -2.44
N PRO A 53 1.31 -32.27 -2.72
CA PRO A 53 0.69 -32.73 -3.97
C PRO A 53 -0.75 -32.21 -4.19
N LYS A 54 -1.39 -31.66 -3.15
CA LYS A 54 -2.72 -31.03 -3.26
C LYS A 54 -2.67 -29.70 -4.04
N PHE A 55 -1.50 -29.07 -4.13
CA PHE A 55 -1.37 -27.79 -4.84
C PHE A 55 -1.24 -28.00 -6.34
N ARG A 56 -2.10 -27.34 -7.08
CA ARG A 56 -1.91 -27.17 -8.51
C ARG A 56 -0.82 -26.13 -8.78
N ILE A 57 0.23 -26.52 -9.48
CA ILE A 57 1.36 -25.64 -9.78
C ILE A 57 1.15 -24.95 -11.13
N VAL A 58 1.25 -23.62 -11.13
CA VAL A 58 1.32 -22.76 -12.32
C VAL A 58 2.72 -22.16 -12.35
N ALA A 59 3.63 -22.75 -13.14
CA ALA A 59 5.00 -22.29 -13.25
C ALA A 59 5.14 -21.27 -14.39
N LEU A 60 5.71 -20.10 -14.08
CA LEU A 60 6.04 -19.05 -15.04
C LEU A 60 7.50 -19.15 -15.46
N ASP A 61 7.82 -18.56 -16.63
CA ASP A 61 9.16 -18.61 -17.23
C ASP A 61 10.20 -17.73 -16.52
N ARG A 62 9.73 -16.68 -15.82
CA ARG A 62 10.56 -15.72 -15.10
C ARG A 62 9.74 -14.97 -14.06
N ASN A 63 10.38 -14.08 -13.29
CA ASN A 63 9.69 -13.18 -12.38
C ASN A 63 8.97 -12.06 -13.16
N HIS A 64 7.63 -12.10 -13.14
CA HIS A 64 6.74 -11.09 -13.72
C HIS A 64 6.25 -10.04 -12.70
N GLY A 65 6.78 -10.06 -11.48
CA GLY A 65 6.34 -9.22 -10.38
C GLY A 65 5.12 -9.80 -9.64
N PHE A 66 4.77 -9.13 -8.55
CA PHE A 66 3.66 -9.53 -7.69
C PHE A 66 2.31 -9.40 -8.42
N ALA A 67 2.11 -8.27 -9.11
CA ALA A 67 0.85 -7.95 -9.77
C ALA A 67 0.49 -8.99 -10.86
N GLU A 68 1.37 -9.21 -11.85
CA GLU A 68 1.06 -10.13 -12.94
C GLU A 68 1.12 -11.59 -12.51
N GLY A 69 2.04 -11.96 -11.60
CA GLY A 69 2.09 -13.33 -11.08
C GLY A 69 0.75 -13.75 -10.43
N ASN A 70 0.18 -12.91 -9.58
CA ASN A 70 -1.15 -13.13 -8.97
C ASN A 70 -2.28 -13.10 -10.01
N ASN A 71 -2.22 -12.21 -11.00
CA ASN A 71 -3.19 -12.18 -12.10
C ASN A 71 -3.22 -13.48 -12.88
N VAL A 72 -2.05 -14.06 -13.19
CA VAL A 72 -1.97 -15.37 -13.87
C VAL A 72 -2.59 -16.45 -13.01
N GLY A 73 -2.27 -16.48 -11.71
CA GLY A 73 -2.91 -17.39 -10.76
C GLY A 73 -4.43 -17.27 -10.77
N ALA A 74 -4.96 -16.05 -10.66
CA ALA A 74 -6.40 -15.77 -10.68
C ALA A 74 -7.08 -16.15 -12.01
N LYS A 75 -6.42 -15.93 -13.16
CA LYS A 75 -6.92 -16.34 -14.48
C LYS A 75 -7.03 -17.88 -14.59
N LYS A 76 -6.11 -18.60 -13.96
CA LYS A 76 -6.08 -20.08 -13.94
C LYS A 76 -7.00 -20.67 -12.88
N ALA A 77 -7.36 -19.94 -11.85
CA ALA A 77 -8.27 -20.34 -10.79
C ALA A 77 -9.68 -20.63 -11.33
N ALA A 78 -10.42 -21.57 -10.70
CA ALA A 78 -11.77 -21.96 -11.09
C ALA A 78 -12.86 -21.49 -10.12
N GLY A 79 -12.50 -21.13 -8.87
CA GLY A 79 -13.44 -20.74 -7.84
C GLY A 79 -14.19 -19.44 -8.13
N GLU A 80 -15.37 -19.28 -7.54
CA GLU A 80 -16.14 -18.02 -7.58
C GLU A 80 -15.38 -16.89 -6.89
N TRP A 81 -14.72 -17.22 -5.79
CA TRP A 81 -13.82 -16.33 -5.06
C TRP A 81 -12.37 -16.72 -5.31
N VAL A 82 -11.50 -15.75 -5.46
CA VAL A 82 -10.06 -15.93 -5.45
C VAL A 82 -9.47 -15.24 -4.23
N GLY A 83 -8.68 -16.00 -3.48
CA GLY A 83 -7.88 -15.49 -2.37
C GLY A 83 -6.42 -15.38 -2.80
N PHE A 84 -5.77 -14.32 -2.31
CA PHE A 84 -4.32 -14.14 -2.43
C PHE A 84 -3.72 -14.25 -1.05
N LEU A 85 -2.68 -15.08 -0.91
CA LEU A 85 -1.93 -15.21 0.33
C LEU A 85 -0.43 -15.22 0.01
N ASN A 86 0.33 -14.40 0.73
CA ASN A 86 1.79 -14.40 0.60
C ASN A 86 2.37 -15.70 1.14
N ASN A 87 3.45 -16.18 0.52
CA ASN A 87 4.11 -17.44 0.87
C ASN A 87 4.83 -17.44 2.24
N ASP A 88 5.00 -16.26 2.87
CA ASP A 88 5.58 -16.06 4.20
C ASP A 88 4.53 -15.79 5.29
N MET A 89 3.29 -16.18 5.03
CA MET A 89 2.16 -16.08 5.96
C MET A 89 1.70 -17.46 6.46
N GLU A 90 1.04 -17.47 7.62
CA GLU A 90 0.39 -18.62 8.23
C GLU A 90 -1.04 -18.27 8.62
N VAL A 91 -1.99 -19.18 8.36
CA VAL A 91 -3.40 -19.02 8.67
C VAL A 91 -3.88 -20.08 9.67
N PRO A 92 -4.82 -19.78 10.60
CA PRO A 92 -5.48 -20.78 11.42
C PRO A 92 -6.50 -21.59 10.58
N ALA A 93 -6.87 -22.77 11.08
CA ALA A 93 -7.79 -23.69 10.39
C ALA A 93 -9.14 -23.04 10.04
N ASP A 94 -9.67 -22.20 10.91
CA ASP A 94 -10.95 -21.50 10.76
C ASP A 94 -10.86 -20.15 9.99
N TRP A 95 -9.72 -19.86 9.39
CA TRP A 95 -9.49 -18.56 8.71
C TRP A 95 -10.51 -18.26 7.61
N LEU A 96 -10.79 -19.20 6.71
CA LEU A 96 -11.75 -18.99 5.61
C LEU A 96 -13.18 -18.87 6.13
N GLU A 97 -13.59 -19.68 7.08
CA GLU A 97 -14.91 -19.59 7.71
C GLU A 97 -15.13 -18.18 8.27
N ARG A 98 -14.19 -17.71 9.09
CA ARG A 98 -14.24 -16.38 9.69
C ARG A 98 -14.26 -15.27 8.65
N LEU A 99 -13.40 -15.38 7.62
CA LEU A 99 -13.31 -14.35 6.59
C LEU A 99 -14.58 -14.25 5.74
N LEU A 100 -15.32 -15.35 5.58
CA LEU A 100 -16.58 -15.40 4.83
C LEU A 100 -17.82 -15.03 5.65
N THR A 101 -17.75 -15.03 6.99
CA THR A 101 -18.88 -14.71 7.90
C THR A 101 -19.65 -13.44 7.52
N PRO A 102 -19.00 -12.31 7.11
CA PRO A 102 -19.74 -11.10 6.70
C PRO A 102 -20.71 -11.31 5.55
N LEU A 103 -20.50 -12.31 4.70
CA LEU A 103 -21.37 -12.59 3.56
C LEU A 103 -22.76 -13.07 3.95
N ASP A 104 -22.96 -13.60 5.16
CA ASP A 104 -24.25 -14.04 5.66
C ASP A 104 -25.23 -12.85 5.78
N THR A 105 -24.71 -11.68 6.11
CA THR A 105 -25.50 -10.44 6.26
C THR A 105 -25.26 -9.43 5.13
N ARG A 106 -24.14 -9.51 4.45
CA ARG A 106 -23.70 -8.64 3.37
C ARG A 106 -23.27 -9.44 2.13
N PRO A 107 -24.19 -10.13 1.46
CA PRO A 107 -23.85 -10.94 0.27
C PRO A 107 -23.37 -10.12 -0.93
N ASP A 108 -23.54 -8.80 -0.88
CA ASP A 108 -23.09 -7.83 -1.87
C ASP A 108 -21.58 -7.52 -1.80
N LEU A 109 -20.92 -7.87 -0.71
CA LEU A 109 -19.48 -7.62 -0.55
C LEU A 109 -18.67 -8.26 -1.68
N ALA A 110 -17.69 -7.49 -2.15
CA ALA A 110 -16.90 -7.84 -3.32
C ALA A 110 -15.47 -8.25 -2.96
N CYS A 111 -14.92 -7.70 -1.87
CA CYS A 111 -13.56 -7.94 -1.41
C CYS A 111 -13.53 -8.00 0.12
N LEU A 112 -12.83 -8.99 0.67
CA LEU A 112 -12.67 -9.23 2.10
C LEU A 112 -11.18 -9.16 2.46
N ALA A 113 -10.86 -8.42 3.51
CA ALA A 113 -9.50 -8.20 4.00
C ALA A 113 -9.34 -8.87 5.36
N SER A 114 -8.27 -9.65 5.51
CA SER A 114 -7.89 -10.25 6.78
C SER A 114 -7.20 -9.23 7.69
N ARG A 115 -7.22 -9.52 9.00
CA ARG A 115 -6.32 -8.94 9.97
C ARG A 115 -4.95 -9.58 9.82
N ILE A 116 -3.91 -8.79 9.66
CA ILE A 116 -2.53 -9.30 9.60
C ILE A 116 -1.78 -8.82 10.84
N VAL A 117 -1.10 -9.75 11.51
CA VAL A 117 -0.31 -9.50 12.70
C VAL A 117 1.12 -10.01 12.52
N SER A 118 2.04 -9.52 13.34
CA SER A 118 3.40 -10.04 13.42
C SER A 118 3.39 -11.56 13.69
N TRP A 119 4.52 -12.22 13.44
CA TRP A 119 4.63 -13.68 13.58
C TRP A 119 4.27 -14.19 14.97
N ASP A 120 4.63 -13.45 16.01
CA ASP A 120 4.29 -13.77 17.41
C ASP A 120 2.86 -13.35 17.80
N GLY A 121 2.15 -12.64 16.92
CA GLY A 121 0.82 -12.12 17.15
C GLY A 121 0.77 -10.87 18.04
N GLY A 122 1.92 -10.35 18.46
CA GLY A 122 2.01 -9.24 19.42
C GLY A 122 1.68 -7.87 18.87
N THR A 123 1.98 -7.65 17.60
CA THR A 123 1.79 -6.33 16.95
C THR A 123 0.95 -6.43 15.68
N ILE A 124 0.36 -5.29 15.31
CA ILE A 124 -0.41 -5.14 14.07
C ILE A 124 0.58 -4.98 12.92
N ASP A 125 0.37 -5.76 11.86
CA ASP A 125 0.96 -5.52 10.56
C ASP A 125 -0.02 -4.76 9.66
N PHE A 126 -1.24 -5.27 9.48
CA PHE A 126 -2.25 -4.60 8.66
C PHE A 126 -3.67 -4.82 9.21
N ILE A 127 -4.38 -3.73 9.44
CA ILE A 127 -5.81 -3.69 9.79
C ILE A 127 -6.58 -2.68 8.95
N GLY A 128 -5.97 -2.18 7.91
CA GLY A 128 -6.46 -1.16 6.99
C GLY A 128 -5.39 -0.15 6.65
N GLY A 129 -5.61 0.59 5.60
CA GLY A 129 -4.68 1.59 5.10
C GLY A 129 -5.34 2.91 4.76
N GLY A 130 -4.54 3.97 4.83
CA GLY A 130 -4.82 5.30 4.30
C GLY A 130 -3.82 5.63 3.18
N LEU A 131 -3.84 6.88 2.74
CA LEU A 131 -2.88 7.40 1.76
C LEU A 131 -2.21 8.66 2.30
N ASN A 132 -1.00 8.97 1.82
CA ASN A 132 -0.66 10.37 1.74
C ASN A 132 -1.22 10.96 0.44
N PHE A 133 -1.33 12.30 0.35
CA PHE A 133 -1.92 12.91 -0.84
C PHE A 133 -1.13 12.64 -2.14
N GLN A 134 0.14 12.24 -2.02
CA GLN A 134 1.02 11.89 -3.15
C GLN A 134 0.77 10.46 -3.67
N GLY A 135 -0.10 9.68 -3.02
CA GLY A 135 -0.48 8.34 -3.47
C GLY A 135 0.27 7.18 -2.81
N HIS A 136 1.13 7.44 -1.83
CA HIS A 136 1.75 6.37 -1.08
C HIS A 136 0.73 5.74 -0.13
N GLY A 137 0.57 4.43 -0.21
CA GLY A 137 -0.23 3.66 0.73
C GLY A 137 0.42 3.63 2.12
N LEU A 138 -0.39 3.80 3.15
CA LEU A 138 0.03 3.82 4.54
C LEU A 138 -0.70 2.73 5.30
N GLN A 139 0.02 1.94 6.07
CA GLN A 139 -0.58 0.99 7.02
C GLN A 139 -0.96 1.74 8.29
N LEU A 140 -2.25 1.64 8.67
CA LEU A 140 -2.74 2.27 9.88
C LEU A 140 -2.38 1.42 11.10
N ASP A 141 -1.88 2.07 12.15
CA ASP A 141 -1.50 1.45 13.42
C ASP A 141 -0.45 0.32 13.28
N HIS A 142 0.36 0.32 12.22
CA HIS A 142 1.48 -0.61 12.05
C HIS A 142 2.41 -0.59 13.28
N ASP A 143 2.88 -1.76 13.71
CA ASP A 143 3.67 -1.99 14.93
C ASP A 143 2.97 -1.64 16.26
N ALA A 144 1.72 -1.17 16.24
CA ALA A 144 0.95 -1.01 17.46
C ALA A 144 0.62 -2.38 18.08
N PRO A 145 0.46 -2.46 19.41
CA PRO A 145 0.03 -3.69 20.05
C PRO A 145 -1.27 -4.23 19.45
N SER A 146 -1.27 -5.52 19.13
CA SER A 146 -2.46 -6.20 18.63
C SER A 146 -3.56 -6.24 19.70
N SER A 147 -4.78 -5.81 19.34
CA SER A 147 -5.92 -5.78 20.24
C SER A 147 -7.07 -6.64 19.71
N PRO A 148 -7.74 -7.42 20.53
CA PRO A 148 -8.93 -8.18 20.13
C PRO A 148 -10.17 -7.29 19.92
N GLN A 149 -10.09 -5.98 20.19
CA GLN A 149 -11.20 -5.02 20.11
C GLN A 149 -11.37 -4.37 18.75
N ASP A 150 -10.69 -4.87 17.71
CA ASP A 150 -10.88 -4.38 16.36
C ASP A 150 -12.30 -4.67 15.87
N VAL A 151 -12.84 -3.72 15.08
CA VAL A 151 -14.22 -3.78 14.57
C VAL A 151 -14.20 -3.93 13.06
N ALA A 152 -15.05 -4.82 12.56
CA ALA A 152 -15.29 -4.98 11.13
C ALA A 152 -15.79 -3.66 10.50
N ARG A 153 -15.25 -3.29 9.35
CA ARG A 153 -15.52 -2.00 8.70
C ARG A 153 -15.15 -1.98 7.22
N PRO A 154 -15.69 -1.06 6.42
CA PRO A 154 -15.17 -0.82 5.08
C PRO A 154 -13.75 -0.24 5.15
N LEU A 155 -12.93 -0.58 4.13
CA LEU A 155 -11.56 -0.12 3.95
C LEU A 155 -11.39 0.57 2.60
N LEU A 156 -10.38 1.43 2.52
CA LEU A 156 -9.90 1.97 1.25
C LEU A 156 -9.28 0.88 0.37
N PHE A 157 -8.48 -0.02 0.96
CA PHE A 157 -7.89 -1.17 0.29
C PHE A 157 -7.63 -2.32 1.27
N ALA A 158 -7.57 -3.53 0.74
CA ALA A 158 -7.09 -4.72 1.43
C ALA A 158 -5.61 -4.94 1.10
N CYS A 159 -4.83 -5.48 2.03
CA CYS A 159 -3.47 -5.94 1.73
C CYS A 159 -3.52 -7.11 0.75
N GLY A 160 -2.83 -6.99 -0.37
CA GLY A 160 -2.75 -8.03 -1.42
C GLY A 160 -2.17 -9.36 -0.94
N GLY A 161 -1.50 -9.35 0.23
CA GLY A 161 -0.92 -10.54 0.84
C GLY A 161 -1.91 -11.42 1.61
N ALA A 162 -3.13 -10.95 1.95
CA ALA A 162 -4.13 -11.75 2.67
C ALA A 162 -5.55 -11.21 2.43
N MET A 163 -6.10 -11.46 1.25
CA MET A 163 -7.44 -10.99 0.85
C MET A 163 -8.21 -12.02 0.03
N LEU A 164 -9.53 -11.91 0.04
CA LEU A 164 -10.43 -12.57 -0.90
C LEU A 164 -11.14 -11.55 -1.77
N VAL A 165 -11.35 -11.88 -3.03
CA VAL A 165 -12.15 -11.04 -3.94
C VAL A 165 -13.00 -11.92 -4.86
N ARG A 166 -14.20 -11.46 -5.26
CA ARG A 166 -14.98 -12.14 -6.28
C ARG A 166 -14.18 -12.22 -7.56
N ARG A 167 -13.83 -13.45 -7.98
CA ARG A 167 -12.90 -13.69 -9.09
C ARG A 167 -13.36 -13.01 -10.38
N ARG A 168 -14.64 -13.08 -10.72
CA ARG A 168 -15.16 -12.43 -11.92
C ARG A 168 -14.95 -10.92 -11.87
N LEU A 169 -15.32 -10.28 -10.75
CA LEU A 169 -15.11 -8.86 -10.57
C LEU A 169 -13.63 -8.48 -10.67
N PHE A 170 -12.75 -9.24 -10.00
CA PHE A 170 -11.30 -9.03 -10.08
C PHE A 170 -10.81 -9.00 -11.53
N LEU A 171 -11.24 -9.98 -12.34
CA LEU A 171 -10.87 -10.04 -13.75
C LEU A 171 -11.51 -8.91 -14.58
N ASP A 172 -12.77 -8.58 -14.33
CA ASP A 172 -13.51 -7.55 -15.06
C ASP A 172 -12.97 -6.13 -14.81
N VAL A 173 -12.41 -5.86 -13.61
CA VAL A 173 -11.74 -4.59 -13.31
C VAL A 173 -10.26 -4.56 -13.73
N GLY A 174 -9.78 -5.64 -14.35
CA GLY A 174 -8.40 -5.75 -14.86
C GLY A 174 -7.38 -6.29 -13.86
N GLY A 175 -7.82 -6.82 -12.70
CA GLY A 175 -6.96 -7.39 -11.67
C GLY A 175 -6.03 -6.37 -11.01
N PHE A 176 -4.90 -6.84 -10.53
CA PHE A 176 -3.77 -5.97 -10.19
C PHE A 176 -3.17 -5.41 -11.49
N ASP A 177 -2.83 -4.14 -11.51
CA ASP A 177 -2.23 -3.54 -12.70
C ASP A 177 -0.77 -4.00 -12.88
N PRO A 178 -0.43 -4.74 -13.94
CA PRO A 178 0.92 -5.30 -14.12
C PRO A 178 2.02 -4.24 -14.21
N ALA A 179 1.67 -2.99 -14.57
CA ALA A 179 2.64 -1.89 -14.65
C ALA A 179 3.26 -1.54 -13.29
N TYR A 180 2.62 -1.93 -12.19
CA TYR A 180 3.17 -1.74 -10.85
C TYR A 180 4.34 -2.67 -10.57
N PHE A 181 4.36 -3.85 -11.13
CA PHE A 181 5.28 -4.93 -10.83
C PHE A 181 5.13 -5.45 -9.39
N ALA A 182 5.38 -4.60 -8.40
CA ALA A 182 5.15 -4.81 -6.96
C ALA A 182 5.00 -3.46 -6.24
N PHE A 183 4.32 -3.44 -5.11
CA PHE A 183 3.95 -2.30 -4.26
C PHE A 183 2.87 -1.40 -4.85
N PHE A 184 1.86 -1.14 -4.02
CA PHE A 184 0.68 -0.30 -4.28
C PHE A 184 -0.27 -0.81 -5.37
N GLU A 185 -0.07 -2.00 -5.95
CA GLU A 185 -1.04 -2.65 -6.82
C GLU A 185 -2.34 -2.99 -6.08
N ASP A 186 -2.25 -3.29 -4.78
CA ASP A 186 -3.39 -3.54 -3.89
C ASP A 186 -4.08 -2.25 -3.46
N VAL A 187 -3.31 -1.19 -3.20
CA VAL A 187 -3.82 0.17 -2.97
C VAL A 187 -4.63 0.65 -4.19
N ASP A 188 -4.08 0.51 -5.38
CA ASP A 188 -4.75 0.84 -6.63
C ASP A 188 -6.01 0.00 -6.85
N LEU A 189 -5.95 -1.31 -6.63
CA LEU A 189 -7.11 -2.20 -6.78
C LEU A 189 -8.23 -1.81 -5.81
N GLY A 190 -7.90 -1.63 -4.52
CA GLY A 190 -8.88 -1.25 -3.51
C GLY A 190 -9.52 0.09 -3.80
N TRP A 191 -8.73 1.09 -4.20
CA TRP A 191 -9.26 2.41 -4.57
C TRP A 191 -10.18 2.29 -5.79
N ARG A 192 -9.77 1.57 -6.86
CA ARG A 192 -10.62 1.31 -8.03
C ARG A 192 -11.92 0.60 -7.67
N LEU A 193 -11.87 -0.46 -6.85
CA LEU A 193 -13.08 -1.17 -6.41
C LEU A 193 -14.06 -0.21 -5.73
N ASN A 194 -13.58 0.59 -4.78
CA ASN A 194 -14.42 1.58 -4.10
C ASN A 194 -14.97 2.64 -5.06
N LEU A 195 -14.16 3.18 -5.98
CA LEU A 195 -14.62 4.14 -7.00
C LEU A 195 -15.74 3.57 -7.89
N LEU A 196 -15.67 2.28 -8.18
CA LEU A 196 -16.65 1.56 -8.98
C LEU A 196 -17.91 1.14 -8.19
N GLY A 197 -17.95 1.47 -6.88
CA GLY A 197 -19.11 1.19 -6.01
C GLY A 197 -19.06 -0.18 -5.32
N HIS A 198 -17.90 -0.84 -5.31
CA HIS A 198 -17.70 -2.14 -4.64
C HIS A 198 -16.97 -1.95 -3.32
N ASP A 199 -17.55 -2.48 -2.24
CA ASP A 199 -16.94 -2.36 -0.91
C ASP A 199 -15.79 -3.35 -0.71
N VAL A 200 -14.72 -2.86 -0.10
CA VAL A 200 -13.64 -3.66 0.50
C VAL A 200 -13.91 -3.73 2.00
N TRP A 201 -14.03 -4.92 2.56
CA TRP A 201 -14.48 -5.14 3.93
C TRP A 201 -13.40 -5.80 4.79
N TYR A 202 -13.14 -5.23 5.95
CA TYR A 202 -12.21 -5.77 6.94
C TYR A 202 -12.93 -6.69 7.92
N GLU A 203 -12.41 -7.92 8.07
CA GLU A 203 -12.89 -8.89 9.04
C GLU A 203 -11.80 -9.18 10.10
N PRO A 204 -11.93 -8.61 11.31
CA PRO A 204 -10.90 -8.75 12.34
C PRO A 204 -10.79 -10.17 12.93
N ALA A 205 -11.83 -10.99 12.82
CA ALA A 205 -11.79 -12.38 13.30
C ALA A 205 -10.91 -13.26 12.43
N ALA A 206 -10.74 -12.92 11.12
CA ALA A 206 -9.88 -13.64 10.19
C ALA A 206 -8.43 -13.16 10.31
N THR A 207 -7.70 -13.68 11.29
CA THR A 207 -6.32 -13.25 11.60
C THR A 207 -5.29 -14.12 10.88
N VAL A 208 -4.28 -13.47 10.28
CA VAL A 208 -3.14 -14.07 9.57
C VAL A 208 -1.84 -13.63 10.24
N ARG A 209 -0.88 -14.52 10.38
CA ARG A 209 0.48 -14.21 10.86
C ARG A 209 1.42 -13.98 9.70
N HIS A 210 2.32 -13.01 9.81
CA HIS A 210 3.25 -12.61 8.74
C HIS A 210 4.70 -12.55 9.25
N ARG A 211 5.63 -13.12 8.49
CA ARG A 211 7.05 -13.18 8.87
C ARG A 211 7.88 -11.95 8.48
N HIS A 212 7.37 -11.08 7.62
CA HIS A 212 8.09 -9.90 7.11
C HIS A 212 9.47 -10.18 6.48
N HIS A 213 9.71 -11.37 5.97
CA HIS A 213 10.99 -11.74 5.37
C HIS A 213 10.95 -11.75 3.83
N GLY A 214 9.96 -11.08 3.26
CA GLY A 214 9.60 -11.18 1.88
C GLY A 214 10.71 -10.83 0.89
N THR A 215 10.40 -11.17 -0.32
CA THR A 215 11.12 -10.97 -1.58
C THR A 215 11.68 -9.55 -1.77
N ALA A 216 11.06 -8.54 -1.15
CA ALA A 216 11.49 -7.14 -1.21
C ALA A 216 12.95 -6.92 -0.76
N ARG A 217 13.45 -7.68 0.22
CA ARG A 217 14.84 -7.58 0.68
C ARG A 217 15.88 -7.99 -0.37
N ARG A 218 15.45 -8.69 -1.42
CA ARG A 218 16.33 -9.14 -2.53
C ARG A 218 16.44 -8.10 -3.64
N ILE A 219 15.61 -7.05 -3.61
CA ILE A 219 15.64 -5.96 -4.59
C ILE A 219 16.52 -4.82 -4.04
N PRO A 220 17.46 -4.28 -4.84
CA PRO A 220 18.28 -3.16 -4.41
C PRO A 220 17.44 -1.95 -3.96
N PRO A 221 17.82 -1.24 -2.87
CA PRO A 221 17.02 -0.16 -2.30
C PRO A 221 16.65 0.95 -3.28
N HIS A 222 17.55 1.29 -4.22
CA HIS A 222 17.27 2.31 -5.25
C HIS A 222 16.19 1.84 -6.25
N GLN A 223 16.15 0.54 -6.60
CA GLN A 223 15.11 -0.03 -7.45
C GLN A 223 13.77 -0.09 -6.73
N LEU A 224 13.76 -0.48 -5.44
CA LEU A 224 12.54 -0.42 -4.61
C LEU A 224 11.99 1.00 -4.56
N ARG A 225 12.86 2.01 -4.44
CA ARG A 225 12.44 3.41 -4.43
C ARG A 225 11.83 3.84 -5.77
N VAL A 226 12.41 3.44 -6.90
CA VAL A 226 11.80 3.70 -8.23
C VAL A 226 10.39 3.13 -8.27
N LEU A 227 10.19 1.87 -7.87
CA LEU A 227 8.88 1.25 -7.85
C LEU A 227 7.91 2.00 -6.94
N SER A 228 8.32 2.31 -5.71
CA SER A 228 7.45 2.98 -4.73
C SER A 228 6.99 4.36 -5.22
N GLU A 229 7.91 5.22 -5.65
CA GLU A 229 7.58 6.59 -6.05
C GLU A 229 6.81 6.62 -7.40
N ARG A 230 7.20 5.79 -8.38
CA ARG A 230 6.49 5.66 -9.65
C ARG A 230 5.06 5.14 -9.43
N ASN A 231 4.90 4.11 -8.63
CA ASN A 231 3.62 3.49 -8.39
C ASN A 231 2.68 4.41 -7.61
N ALA A 232 3.20 5.24 -6.71
CA ALA A 232 2.43 6.31 -6.07
C ALA A 232 1.90 7.32 -7.10
N LEU A 233 2.74 7.77 -8.05
CA LEU A 233 2.30 8.62 -9.16
C LEU A 233 1.24 7.92 -10.03
N TYR A 234 1.43 6.64 -10.36
CA TYR A 234 0.43 5.86 -11.11
C TYR A 234 -0.91 5.82 -10.39
N THR A 235 -0.88 5.61 -9.09
CA THR A 235 -2.08 5.52 -8.25
C THR A 235 -2.86 6.83 -8.26
N ILE A 236 -2.22 7.99 -8.07
CA ILE A 236 -2.91 9.29 -8.09
C ILE A 236 -3.42 9.65 -9.49
N ILE A 237 -2.61 9.42 -10.54
CA ILE A 237 -3.01 9.75 -11.92
C ILE A 237 -4.23 8.94 -12.34
N LYS A 238 -4.29 7.66 -11.99
CA LYS A 238 -5.43 6.80 -12.33
C LYS A 238 -6.70 7.12 -11.56
N ASN A 239 -6.56 7.38 -10.25
CA ASN A 239 -7.70 7.27 -9.33
C ASN A 239 -8.29 8.61 -8.88
N TYR A 240 -7.51 9.67 -8.65
CA TYR A 240 -8.11 10.99 -8.36
C TYR A 240 -9.01 11.46 -9.50
N ASP A 241 -10.10 12.16 -9.16
CA ASP A 241 -10.87 12.92 -10.16
C ASP A 241 -10.03 14.04 -10.80
N ASP A 242 -10.58 14.73 -11.79
CA ASP A 242 -9.81 15.74 -12.53
C ASP A 242 -9.47 16.95 -11.65
N ALA A 243 -10.37 17.34 -10.73
CA ALA A 243 -10.14 18.48 -9.86
C ALA A 243 -9.02 18.21 -8.84
N ASN A 244 -9.08 17.07 -8.15
CA ASN A 244 -8.06 16.67 -7.19
C ASN A 244 -6.72 16.38 -7.88
N LEU A 245 -6.73 15.73 -9.03
CA LEU A 245 -5.50 15.46 -9.78
C LEU A 245 -4.80 16.75 -10.22
N ALA A 246 -5.55 17.76 -10.67
CA ALA A 246 -4.99 19.06 -11.06
C ALA A 246 -4.28 19.78 -9.90
N LEU A 247 -4.73 19.58 -8.66
CA LEU A 247 -4.06 20.11 -7.46
C LEU A 247 -2.85 19.26 -7.05
N VAL A 248 -3.05 17.95 -7.02
CA VAL A 248 -2.10 17.01 -6.41
C VAL A 248 -0.89 16.73 -7.27
N LEU A 249 -1.06 16.48 -8.58
CA LEU A 249 0.02 16.02 -9.43
C LEU A 249 1.19 17.03 -9.55
N PRO A 250 0.94 18.33 -9.77
CA PRO A 250 2.04 19.32 -9.78
C PRO A 250 2.78 19.38 -8.44
N ALA A 251 2.05 19.34 -7.33
CA ALA A 251 2.63 19.37 -6.00
C ALA A 251 3.46 18.11 -5.71
N ALA A 252 2.98 16.93 -6.09
CA ALA A 252 3.71 15.66 -5.95
C ALA A 252 5.03 15.68 -6.72
N LEU A 253 5.02 16.18 -7.96
CA LEU A 253 6.23 16.30 -8.78
C LEU A 253 7.24 17.31 -8.21
N MET A 254 6.78 18.46 -7.67
CA MET A 254 7.64 19.42 -6.97
C MET A 254 8.28 18.82 -5.72
N LEU A 255 7.51 18.06 -4.93
CA LEU A 255 8.01 17.38 -3.74
C LEU A 255 9.02 16.28 -4.05
N LEU A 256 8.80 15.50 -5.12
CA LEU A 256 9.77 14.52 -5.57
C LEU A 256 11.10 15.18 -6.01
N ASN A 257 11.02 16.31 -6.70
CA ASN A 257 12.20 17.08 -7.08
C ASN A 257 12.94 17.61 -5.84
N GLU A 258 12.22 18.22 -4.90
CA GLU A 258 12.83 18.73 -3.64
C GLU A 258 13.49 17.60 -2.86
N LYS A 259 12.81 16.45 -2.73
CA LYS A 259 13.35 15.24 -2.08
C LYS A 259 14.63 14.77 -2.77
N ALA A 260 14.68 14.78 -4.12
CA ALA A 260 15.87 14.40 -4.88
C ALA A 260 17.06 15.36 -4.64
N LEU A 261 16.83 16.67 -4.62
CA LEU A 261 17.85 17.68 -4.34
C LEU A 261 18.42 17.52 -2.92
N LEU A 262 17.55 17.34 -1.94
CA LEU A 262 17.96 17.12 -0.54
C LEU A 262 18.79 15.83 -0.40
N MET A 263 18.32 14.74 -0.99
CA MET A 263 19.04 13.45 -0.94
C MET A 263 20.38 13.49 -1.69
N ALA A 264 20.48 14.32 -2.73
CA ALA A 264 21.75 14.55 -3.46
C ALA A 264 22.70 15.50 -2.72
N GLY A 265 22.26 16.14 -1.62
CA GLY A 265 23.05 17.15 -0.92
C GLY A 265 23.34 18.38 -1.79
N VAL A 266 22.45 18.70 -2.73
CA VAL A 266 22.60 19.85 -3.62
C VAL A 266 22.27 21.13 -2.86
N ASP A 267 23.21 22.07 -2.84
CA ASP A 267 22.95 23.44 -2.43
C ASP A 267 22.44 24.25 -3.65
N PRO A 268 21.13 24.62 -3.68
CA PRO A 268 20.59 25.38 -4.81
C PRO A 268 21.25 26.75 -5.02
N ALA A 269 21.90 27.32 -3.98
CA ALA A 269 22.59 28.59 -4.09
C ALA A 269 23.74 28.56 -5.11
N ARG A 270 24.39 27.39 -5.27
CA ARG A 270 25.48 27.19 -6.24
C ARG A 270 25.06 27.36 -7.70
N PHE A 271 23.76 27.25 -7.98
CA PHE A 271 23.17 27.33 -9.35
C PHE A 271 22.50 28.68 -9.60
N ARG A 272 22.65 29.65 -8.69
CA ARG A 272 22.08 31.00 -8.86
C ARG A 272 23.10 31.89 -9.57
N VAL A 273 22.58 32.81 -10.37
CA VAL A 273 23.39 33.87 -10.94
C VAL A 273 23.74 34.84 -9.81
N ASP A 274 25.01 35.28 -9.77
CA ASP A 274 25.48 36.25 -8.81
C ASP A 274 24.63 37.54 -8.86
N GLY A 275 24.18 38.00 -7.66
CA GLY A 275 23.32 39.15 -7.52
C GLY A 275 21.83 38.92 -7.80
N ALA A 276 21.41 37.72 -8.24
CA ALA A 276 20.00 37.38 -8.35
C ALA A 276 19.37 37.26 -6.94
N PRO A 277 18.14 37.80 -6.70
CA PRO A 277 17.48 37.64 -5.42
C PRO A 277 17.20 36.18 -5.12
N ALA A 278 17.44 35.77 -3.89
CA ALA A 278 17.04 34.43 -3.44
C ALA A 278 15.51 34.30 -3.51
N PRO A 279 14.96 33.14 -3.92
CA PRO A 279 13.53 32.86 -3.76
C PRO A 279 13.14 33.09 -2.29
N ALA A 280 11.96 33.64 -2.06
CA ALA A 280 11.44 33.75 -0.70
C ALA A 280 11.41 32.36 -0.07
N THR A 281 12.12 32.20 1.04
CA THR A 281 12.00 30.99 1.85
C THR A 281 10.56 30.95 2.41
N PRO A 282 9.86 29.82 2.31
CA PRO A 282 8.57 29.69 2.96
C PRO A 282 8.70 30.16 4.41
N PRO A 283 7.81 31.02 4.91
CA PRO A 283 7.88 31.44 6.31
C PRO A 283 7.84 30.22 7.21
N PRO A 284 8.67 30.14 8.27
CA PRO A 284 8.59 29.07 9.23
C PRO A 284 7.15 28.98 9.72
N GLN A 285 6.54 27.82 9.48
CA GLN A 285 5.14 27.64 9.83
C GLN A 285 5.03 27.66 11.35
N PRO A 286 4.09 28.42 11.94
CA PRO A 286 3.78 28.21 13.33
C PRO A 286 3.39 26.73 13.42
N ARG A 287 4.15 25.95 14.17
CA ARG A 287 3.72 24.60 14.56
C ARG A 287 2.41 24.85 15.29
N THR A 288 1.31 24.77 14.54
CA THR A 288 -0.04 24.97 15.09
C THR A 288 -0.15 23.95 16.19
N GLY A 289 -0.19 24.44 17.41
CA GLY A 289 -0.37 23.61 18.58
C GLY A 289 -1.55 22.70 18.27
N ARG A 290 -1.35 21.41 18.48
CA ARG A 290 -2.34 20.35 18.21
C ARG A 290 -3.74 20.86 18.49
N PRO A 291 -4.68 20.79 17.51
CA PRO A 291 -6.04 21.24 17.75
C PRO A 291 -6.56 20.62 19.03
N ASP A 292 -7.18 21.44 19.85
CA ASP A 292 -7.61 21.15 21.21
C ASP A 292 -8.23 19.74 21.32
N ALA A 293 -7.56 18.84 22.05
CA ALA A 293 -7.99 17.46 22.28
C ALA A 293 -9.41 17.42 22.88
N LEU A 294 -9.80 18.45 23.63
CA LEU A 294 -11.12 18.60 24.24
C LEU A 294 -12.24 18.87 23.21
N ALA A 295 -11.98 19.58 22.12
CA ALA A 295 -12.98 19.84 21.09
C ALA A 295 -13.34 18.57 20.31
N ARG A 296 -12.38 17.66 20.09
CA ARG A 296 -12.58 16.37 19.39
C ARG A 296 -13.22 15.31 20.27
N VAL A 297 -12.99 15.35 21.60
CA VAL A 297 -13.68 14.48 22.58
C VAL A 297 -15.19 14.77 22.58
N ARG A 298 -15.59 16.03 22.41
CA ARG A 298 -17.01 16.43 22.33
C ARG A 298 -17.72 15.93 21.05
N GLN A 299 -16.98 15.78 19.94
CA GLN A 299 -17.56 15.34 18.67
C GLN A 299 -17.67 13.80 18.50
N ARG A 300 -16.82 13.01 19.15
CA ARG A 300 -16.70 11.55 18.92
C ARG A 300 -17.12 10.65 20.07
N GLY A 301 -17.57 11.23 21.20
CA GLY A 301 -17.93 10.46 22.40
C GLY A 301 -16.71 9.92 23.18
N LEU A 302 -16.89 9.64 24.49
CA LEU A 302 -15.81 9.28 25.40
C LEU A 302 -15.06 7.99 25.05
N ALA A 303 -15.73 7.01 24.44
CA ALA A 303 -15.13 5.72 24.07
C ALA A 303 -14.19 5.83 22.85
N GLY A 304 -14.55 6.63 21.85
CA GLY A 304 -13.69 6.88 20.69
C GLY A 304 -12.49 7.79 20.98
N ALA A 305 -12.60 8.67 21.97
CA ALA A 305 -11.54 9.62 22.35
C ALA A 305 -10.38 8.94 23.11
N GLY A 306 -10.67 7.94 23.94
CA GLY A 306 -9.65 7.17 24.67
C GLY A 306 -8.76 6.37 23.72
N GLN A 307 -9.36 5.70 22.75
CA GLN A 307 -8.63 4.95 21.73
C GLN A 307 -7.81 5.86 20.81
N ALA A 308 -8.37 7.01 20.39
CA ALA A 308 -7.63 7.97 19.57
C ALA A 308 -6.44 8.61 20.32
N ALA A 309 -6.55 8.82 21.63
CA ALA A 309 -5.45 9.32 22.46
C ALA A 309 -4.34 8.27 22.66
N LEU A 310 -4.73 6.99 22.88
CA LEU A 310 -3.78 5.88 22.97
C LEU A 310 -3.03 5.66 21.65
N ARG A 311 -3.75 5.66 20.54
CA ARG A 311 -3.19 5.56 19.18
C ARG A 311 -2.19 6.68 18.88
N ARG A 312 -2.45 7.91 19.37
CA ARG A 312 -1.52 9.05 19.23
C ARG A 312 -0.26 8.92 20.09
N ALA A 313 -0.41 8.41 21.32
CA ALA A 313 0.73 8.15 22.19
C ALA A 313 1.66 7.09 21.58
N HIS A 314 1.09 6.04 21.00
CA HIS A 314 1.85 5.00 20.27
C HIS A 314 2.51 5.54 18.99
N ARG A 315 1.80 6.35 18.17
CA ARG A 315 2.41 7.00 16.99
C ARG A 315 3.58 7.92 17.38
N ALA A 316 3.46 8.68 18.47
CA ALA A 316 4.53 9.53 18.96
C ALA A 316 5.72 8.70 19.47
N ALA A 317 5.48 7.57 20.12
CA ALA A 317 6.52 6.66 20.59
C ALA A 317 7.20 5.92 19.42
N ALA A 318 6.44 5.44 18.46
CA ALA A 318 6.96 4.77 17.24
C ALA A 318 7.79 5.73 16.37
N ALA A 319 7.35 7.00 16.25
CA ALA A 319 8.12 8.04 15.55
C ALA A 319 9.44 8.39 16.26
N LEU A 320 9.54 8.15 17.57
CA LEU A 320 10.77 8.36 18.33
C LEU A 320 11.73 7.16 18.30
N THR A 321 11.25 5.97 17.92
CA THR A 321 12.04 4.73 18.06
C THR A 321 12.46 4.06 16.75
N ASN A 322 11.89 4.40 15.58
CA ASN A 322 12.05 3.56 14.40
C ASN A 322 12.18 4.24 13.03
N THR A 323 12.52 5.50 12.95
CA THR A 323 13.03 6.07 11.70
C THR A 323 14.50 6.40 11.88
N PRO A 324 15.43 5.62 11.30
CA PRO A 324 16.75 6.20 11.05
C PRO A 324 16.49 7.40 10.14
N GLU A 325 16.86 8.59 10.60
CA GLU A 325 16.98 9.73 9.68
C GLU A 325 17.74 9.24 8.45
N PRO A 326 17.24 9.51 7.24
CA PRO A 326 18.05 9.22 6.07
C PRO A 326 19.36 9.98 6.26
N VAL A 327 20.44 9.24 6.45
CA VAL A 327 21.78 9.84 6.52
C VAL A 327 21.97 10.49 5.16
N VAL A 328 21.71 11.79 5.08
CA VAL A 328 22.10 12.62 3.95
C VAL A 328 23.62 12.69 4.02
N THR A 329 24.28 11.70 3.43
CA THR A 329 25.73 11.73 3.24
C THR A 329 25.99 12.79 2.17
N PRO A 330 26.67 13.90 2.48
CA PRO A 330 27.06 14.86 1.45
C PRO A 330 27.81 14.12 0.35
N ALA A 331 27.43 14.35 -0.90
CA ALA A 331 28.16 13.81 -2.03
C ALA A 331 29.64 14.21 -1.90
N ALA A 332 30.54 13.24 -2.03
CA ALA A 332 31.97 13.50 -2.02
C ALA A 332 32.29 14.49 -3.15
N PRO A 333 33.21 15.46 -2.96
CA PRO A 333 33.59 16.41 -4.00
C PRO A 333 34.05 15.64 -5.24
N GLY A 334 33.32 15.75 -6.37
CA GLY A 334 33.58 15.03 -7.62
C GLY A 334 32.80 13.72 -7.83
N GLY A 335 31.98 13.28 -6.88
CA GLY A 335 31.07 12.14 -7.04
C GLY A 335 29.79 12.51 -7.80
N GLY A 336 29.27 11.54 -8.59
CA GLY A 336 27.94 11.68 -9.23
C GLY A 336 26.80 11.75 -8.20
N MET A 337 25.57 12.05 -8.69
CA MET A 337 24.37 12.03 -7.85
C MET A 337 24.15 10.62 -7.27
N PRO A 338 23.85 10.49 -5.96
CA PRO A 338 23.59 9.18 -5.35
C PRO A 338 22.43 8.43 -6.01
N ASP A 339 22.50 7.12 -6.13
CA ASP A 339 21.45 6.27 -6.70
C ASP A 339 20.09 6.48 -6.04
N THR A 340 20.09 6.77 -4.74
CA THR A 340 18.88 7.07 -3.97
C THR A 340 18.20 8.36 -4.41
N ALA A 341 18.94 9.37 -4.85
CA ALA A 341 18.39 10.60 -5.41
C ALA A 341 18.01 10.41 -6.88
N LEU A 342 18.84 9.72 -7.66
CA LEU A 342 18.56 9.39 -9.05
C LEU A 342 17.27 8.57 -9.19
N SER A 343 16.99 7.67 -8.26
CA SER A 343 15.78 6.84 -8.29
C SER A 343 14.48 7.65 -8.32
N LEU A 344 14.46 8.84 -7.71
CA LEU A 344 13.29 9.73 -7.75
C LEU A 344 13.09 10.33 -9.15
N LEU A 345 14.18 10.74 -9.80
CA LEU A 345 14.13 11.26 -11.16
C LEU A 345 13.77 10.16 -12.17
N VAL A 346 14.27 8.95 -11.98
CA VAL A 346 13.92 7.78 -12.79
C VAL A 346 12.43 7.47 -12.65
N ALA A 347 11.87 7.53 -11.44
CA ALA A 347 10.44 7.31 -11.21
C ALA A 347 9.56 8.32 -11.99
N ILE A 348 9.95 9.61 -12.01
CA ILE A 348 9.28 10.64 -12.81
C ILE A 348 9.40 10.32 -14.30
N SER A 349 10.61 9.98 -14.76
CA SER A 349 10.88 9.66 -16.17
C SER A 349 10.07 8.44 -16.63
N GLU A 350 10.05 7.35 -15.86
CA GLU A 350 9.26 6.16 -16.18
C GLU A 350 7.76 6.47 -16.21
N THR A 351 7.29 7.33 -15.31
CA THR A 351 5.89 7.79 -15.31
C THR A 351 5.56 8.54 -16.60
N ALA A 352 6.44 9.43 -17.02
CA ALA A 352 6.27 10.20 -18.26
C ALA A 352 6.24 9.29 -19.51
N HIS A 353 7.14 8.31 -19.58
CA HIS A 353 7.17 7.35 -20.70
C HIS A 353 5.94 6.43 -20.72
N GLY A 354 5.36 6.12 -19.56
CA GLY A 354 4.16 5.30 -19.43
C GLY A 354 2.84 6.07 -19.57
N MET A 355 2.87 7.38 -19.79
CA MET A 355 1.72 8.27 -19.66
C MET A 355 0.53 7.88 -20.55
N ASP A 356 0.75 7.51 -21.80
CA ASP A 356 -0.34 7.14 -22.73
C ASP A 356 -1.14 5.94 -22.21
N ALA A 357 -0.45 4.89 -21.79
CA ALA A 357 -1.11 3.71 -21.23
C ALA A 357 -1.81 4.05 -19.90
N LEU A 358 -1.21 4.91 -19.09
CA LEU A 358 -1.75 5.34 -17.81
C LEU A 358 -3.03 6.17 -18.01
N MET A 359 -3.06 7.08 -18.98
CA MET A 359 -4.24 7.89 -19.33
C MET A 359 -5.38 7.05 -19.90
N GLN A 360 -5.09 5.98 -20.66
CA GLN A 360 -6.12 5.03 -21.09
C GLN A 360 -6.76 4.32 -19.88
N LYS A 361 -5.93 3.87 -18.93
CA LYS A 361 -6.43 3.25 -17.67
C LYS A 361 -7.24 4.25 -16.84
N ARG A 362 -6.75 5.50 -16.73
CA ARG A 362 -7.52 6.59 -16.11
C ARG A 362 -8.88 6.77 -16.75
N ALA A 363 -8.94 6.92 -18.08
CA ALA A 363 -10.19 7.09 -18.80
C ALA A 363 -11.17 5.94 -18.52
N TRP A 364 -10.66 4.71 -18.44
CA TRP A 364 -11.48 3.54 -18.07
C TRP A 364 -12.05 3.65 -16.67
N VAL A 365 -11.24 4.04 -15.67
CA VAL A 365 -11.67 4.22 -14.26
C VAL A 365 -12.67 5.36 -14.16
N GLN A 366 -12.33 6.54 -14.69
CA GLN A 366 -13.15 7.75 -14.54
C GLN A 366 -14.51 7.63 -15.22
N SER A 367 -14.57 6.97 -16.40
CA SER A 367 -15.84 6.74 -17.10
C SER A 367 -16.82 5.80 -16.36
N ARG A 368 -16.32 5.05 -15.37
CA ARG A 368 -17.10 4.08 -14.58
C ARG A 368 -17.24 4.47 -13.11
N ARG A 369 -16.68 5.58 -12.72
CA ARG A 369 -16.72 6.11 -11.35
C ARG A 369 -18.17 6.27 -10.87
N ARG A 370 -18.43 5.79 -9.65
CA ARG A 370 -19.73 5.89 -8.97
C ARG A 370 -19.64 6.65 -7.64
N ARG A 371 -18.46 6.73 -7.04
CA ARG A 371 -18.20 7.42 -5.77
C ARG A 371 -17.19 8.54 -5.96
N SER A 372 -17.36 9.62 -5.20
CA SER A 372 -16.42 10.74 -5.15
C SER A 372 -15.12 10.35 -4.44
N ASP A 373 -14.07 11.15 -4.63
CA ASP A 373 -12.83 10.98 -3.87
C ASP A 373 -13.06 11.15 -2.36
N ALA A 374 -13.92 12.08 -1.94
CA ALA A 374 -14.21 12.29 -0.52
C ALA A 374 -14.85 11.07 0.14
N GLU A 375 -15.81 10.40 -0.55
CA GLU A 375 -16.42 9.17 -0.05
C GLU A 375 -15.41 8.04 0.07
N VAL A 376 -14.55 7.86 -0.93
CA VAL A 376 -13.60 6.74 -0.97
C VAL A 376 -12.42 6.98 -0.04
N LEU A 377 -11.83 8.17 -0.06
CA LEU A 377 -10.70 8.51 0.79
C LEU A 377 -11.08 8.60 2.27
N GLY A 378 -12.33 8.93 2.57
CA GLY A 378 -12.87 8.90 3.93
C GLY A 378 -12.81 7.52 4.61
N LEU A 379 -12.68 6.43 3.83
CA LEU A 379 -12.54 5.06 4.36
C LEU A 379 -11.19 4.81 5.04
N GLY A 380 -10.13 5.41 4.55
CA GLY A 380 -8.76 5.24 5.07
C GLY A 380 -8.12 6.54 5.58
N GLY A 381 -8.64 7.68 5.13
CA GLY A 381 -8.10 9.00 5.40
C GLY A 381 -6.89 9.37 4.54
N VAL A 382 -6.60 10.67 4.48
CA VAL A 382 -5.46 11.23 3.75
C VAL A 382 -4.52 11.93 4.71
N LEU A 383 -3.25 11.53 4.69
CA LEU A 383 -2.17 12.22 5.42
C LEU A 383 -1.56 13.28 4.50
N LEU A 384 -1.37 14.50 5.03
CA LEU A 384 -0.71 15.56 4.27
C LEU A 384 0.81 15.50 4.34
N GLU A 385 1.37 14.65 5.20
CA GLU A 385 2.80 14.47 5.39
C GLU A 385 3.31 13.20 4.68
N ASP A 386 4.59 13.20 4.31
CA ASP A 386 5.30 11.97 3.96
C ASP A 386 5.99 11.42 5.21
N PRO A 387 5.44 10.38 5.85
CA PRO A 387 6.00 9.83 7.08
C PRO A 387 7.33 9.09 6.84
N THR A 388 7.70 8.84 5.58
CA THR A 388 8.89 8.07 5.19
C THR A 388 10.14 8.95 5.01
N PHE A 389 9.97 10.28 4.97
CA PHE A 389 11.07 11.22 4.78
C PHE A 389 11.03 12.30 5.85
N GLY A 390 11.71 12.02 6.98
CA GLY A 390 11.69 12.86 8.22
C GLY A 390 12.50 14.15 8.18
N HIS A 391 12.97 14.62 7.01
CA HIS A 391 13.76 15.84 6.91
C HIS A 391 12.90 17.08 7.20
N ALA A 392 13.24 17.84 8.27
CA ALA A 392 12.41 18.94 8.77
C ALA A 392 12.12 20.00 7.70
N GLY A 393 13.11 20.45 6.94
CA GLY A 393 12.93 21.44 5.88
C GLY A 393 12.03 20.95 4.74
N TYR A 394 12.05 19.63 4.46
CA TYR A 394 11.14 19.03 3.49
C TYR A 394 9.69 19.05 4.00
N LEU A 395 9.46 18.69 5.25
CA LEU A 395 8.11 18.69 5.83
C LEU A 395 7.53 20.12 5.89
N ASP A 396 8.35 21.12 6.26
CA ASP A 396 7.92 22.53 6.23
C ASP A 396 7.54 22.96 4.80
N PHE A 397 8.33 22.57 3.81
CA PHE A 397 8.03 22.83 2.39
C PHE A 397 6.76 22.10 1.93
N GLN A 398 6.59 20.85 2.31
CA GLN A 398 5.40 20.06 1.99
C GLN A 398 4.11 20.68 2.54
N HIS A 399 4.11 21.10 3.82
CA HIS A 399 2.97 21.78 4.43
C HIS A 399 2.65 23.12 3.75
N TRP A 400 3.69 23.90 3.46
CA TRP A 400 3.52 25.17 2.75
C TRP A 400 2.92 24.93 1.36
N LEU A 401 3.46 23.98 0.59
CA LEU A 401 3.01 23.67 -0.76
C LEU A 401 1.57 23.15 -0.76
N ALA A 402 1.22 22.25 0.17
CA ALA A 402 -0.14 21.70 0.29
C ALA A 402 -1.17 22.82 0.52
N ARG A 403 -0.81 23.83 1.33
CA ARG A 403 -1.68 24.99 1.59
C ARG A 403 -1.79 25.89 0.36
N VAL A 404 -0.67 26.28 -0.25
CA VAL A 404 -0.67 27.18 -1.42
C VAL A 404 -1.36 26.57 -2.62
N ALA A 405 -1.21 25.25 -2.80
CA ALA A 405 -1.89 24.50 -3.85
C ALA A 405 -3.38 24.21 -3.55
N GLY A 406 -3.89 24.55 -2.35
CA GLY A 406 -5.27 24.27 -1.97
C GLY A 406 -5.56 22.82 -1.59
N ILE A 407 -4.54 21.97 -1.49
CA ILE A 407 -4.66 20.53 -1.13
C ILE A 407 -5.19 20.39 0.29
N ASP A 408 -4.71 21.21 1.23
CA ASP A 408 -5.14 21.19 2.63
C ASP A 408 -6.66 21.40 2.75
N ALA A 409 -7.21 22.35 1.99
CA ALA A 409 -8.64 22.62 1.95
C ALA A 409 -9.44 21.50 1.21
N ALA A 410 -8.89 20.98 0.11
CA ALA A 410 -9.55 19.93 -0.67
C ALA A 410 -9.73 18.63 0.13
N PHE A 411 -8.80 18.31 1.00
CA PHE A 411 -8.83 17.07 1.81
C PHE A 411 -9.22 17.28 3.27
N GLU A 412 -9.68 18.47 3.69
CA GLU A 412 -9.99 18.77 5.10
C GLU A 412 -11.00 17.78 5.71
N SER A 413 -12.01 17.32 4.95
CA SER A 413 -13.04 16.39 5.43
C SER A 413 -12.55 14.96 5.61
N VAL A 414 -11.44 14.58 4.97
CA VAL A 414 -10.87 13.21 4.96
C VAL A 414 -9.46 13.13 5.55
N LYS A 415 -8.98 14.23 6.12
CA LYS A 415 -7.63 14.35 6.72
C LYS A 415 -7.46 13.46 7.95
N LEU A 416 -6.34 12.71 8.02
CA LEU A 416 -5.93 11.87 9.15
C LEU A 416 -5.40 12.68 10.33
#